data_ca5c6f41b904e5c421bd4d2ca569ca8f
#
_entry.id   ca5c6f41b904e5c421bd4d2ca569ca8f
#
_cell.length_a   1.000
_cell.length_b   1.000
_cell.length_c   1.000
_cell.angle_alpha   90.00
_cell.angle_beta   90.00
_cell.angle_gamma   90.00
#
_symmetry.space_group_name_H-M   'P 1'
#
loop_
_entity.id
_entity.type
_entity.pdbx_description
1 polymer ?
#
loop_
_entity_poly.entity_id
_entity_poly.type
_entity_poly.pdbx_seq_one_letter_code
_entity_poly.pdbx_strand_id
1 'polypeptide(L)'
;MSDSNKALKEKLLSSRKNGFDRVDAAELEQMEAYCKEYMTFLDAGKTERLCAAETVRLAEQAGYKPLVRGQALKAGDKVYVCNRGKSVLLAHIGSKPMSEGAQIAAAHIDSPRLDLKPNPLYEDNELAYFKTHYYGGIRKYQWVTIPMELHGVVALTDGTTVTVNIGGDEGDPKLVITDLLPHLGQEQSKKPASLL
;
A
#
# COMPACT_ATOMS: atom_id res chain seq x y z
N MET A 1 44.88 11.11 -20.35
CA MET A 1 45.03 11.63 -18.97
C MET A 1 46.17 10.85 -18.34
N SER A 2 47.13 11.51 -17.71
CA SER A 2 48.24 10.80 -17.05
C SER A 2 47.72 10.03 -15.84
N ASP A 3 48.36 8.90 -15.50
CA ASP A 3 47.99 8.05 -14.36
C ASP A 3 47.97 8.83 -13.04
N SER A 4 48.82 9.84 -12.91
CA SER A 4 48.84 10.77 -11.78
C SER A 4 47.52 11.55 -11.62
N ASN A 5 46.90 11.99 -12.71
CA ASN A 5 45.62 12.71 -12.65
C ASN A 5 44.43 11.80 -12.31
N LYS A 6 44.50 10.52 -12.69
CA LYS A 6 43.51 9.52 -12.32
C LYS A 6 43.55 9.22 -10.82
N ALA A 7 44.73 8.98 -10.27
CA ALA A 7 44.92 8.75 -8.84
C ALA A 7 44.51 9.96 -7.98
N LEU A 8 44.81 11.18 -8.45
CA LEU A 8 44.40 12.41 -7.78
C LEU A 8 42.87 12.58 -7.79
N LYS A 9 42.23 12.26 -8.91
CA LYS A 9 40.77 12.28 -9.06
C LYS A 9 40.07 11.28 -8.12
N GLU A 10 40.56 10.05 -8.02
CA GLU A 10 40.05 9.02 -7.11
C GLU A 10 40.21 9.42 -5.64
N LYS A 11 41.26 10.16 -5.29
CA LYS A 11 41.50 10.66 -3.94
C LYS A 11 40.64 11.87 -3.55
N LEU A 12 40.35 12.76 -4.50
CA LEU A 12 39.67 14.03 -4.22
C LEU A 12 38.18 14.00 -4.48
N LEU A 13 37.68 13.12 -5.34
CA LEU A 13 36.26 13.05 -5.68
C LEU A 13 35.59 11.91 -4.92
N SER A 14 34.45 12.24 -4.33
CA SER A 14 33.57 11.20 -3.74
C SER A 14 32.98 10.32 -4.84
N SER A 15 33.23 9.03 -4.80
CA SER A 15 32.56 8.03 -5.63
C SER A 15 31.43 7.38 -4.86
N ARG A 16 30.17 7.57 -5.31
CA ARG A 16 29.03 6.84 -4.77
C ARG A 16 29.01 5.44 -5.37
N LYS A 17 29.25 4.43 -4.56
CA LYS A 17 29.02 3.04 -4.96
C LYS A 17 27.54 2.74 -4.92
N ASN A 18 27.07 1.92 -5.86
CA ASN A 18 25.73 1.36 -5.81
C ASN A 18 25.56 0.52 -4.52
N GLY A 19 24.34 0.46 -3.97
CA GLY A 19 24.05 -0.38 -2.81
C GLY A 19 24.42 -1.84 -3.03
N PHE A 20 24.09 -2.39 -4.19
CA PHE A 20 24.45 -3.76 -4.57
C PHE A 20 25.94 -4.03 -4.67
N ASP A 21 26.80 -3.03 -4.85
CA ASP A 21 28.26 -3.18 -4.82
C ASP A 21 28.82 -3.25 -3.39
N ARG A 22 27.98 -3.13 -2.38
CA ARG A 22 28.36 -3.07 -0.95
C ARG A 22 27.85 -4.23 -0.15
N VAL A 23 26.90 -4.99 -0.67
CA VAL A 23 26.27 -6.13 0.01
C VAL A 23 26.96 -7.42 -0.41
N ASP A 24 27.09 -8.36 0.51
CA ASP A 24 27.55 -9.71 0.20
C ASP A 24 26.38 -10.62 -0.23
N ALA A 25 26.69 -11.88 -0.55
CA ALA A 25 25.69 -12.83 -1.00
C ALA A 25 24.62 -13.14 0.07
N ALA A 26 25.00 -13.16 1.34
CA ALA A 26 24.07 -13.43 2.44
C ALA A 26 23.14 -12.23 2.68
N GLU A 27 23.65 -11.02 2.60
CA GLU A 27 22.85 -9.80 2.68
C GLU A 27 21.87 -9.71 1.49
N LEU A 28 22.30 -10.09 0.29
CA LEU A 28 21.44 -10.12 -0.89
C LEU A 28 20.28 -11.11 -0.71
N GLU A 29 20.54 -12.30 -0.17
CA GLU A 29 19.50 -13.28 0.13
C GLU A 29 18.49 -12.76 1.17
N GLN A 30 18.96 -12.06 2.20
CA GLN A 30 18.08 -11.41 3.19
C GLN A 30 17.24 -10.29 2.57
N MET A 31 17.82 -9.49 1.67
CA MET A 31 17.08 -8.46 0.93
C MET A 31 15.96 -9.07 0.08
N GLU A 32 16.23 -10.15 -0.63
CA GLU A 32 15.25 -10.86 -1.45
C GLU A 32 14.13 -11.47 -0.60
N ALA A 33 14.47 -12.06 0.55
CA ALA A 33 13.48 -12.58 1.49
C ALA A 33 12.57 -11.47 2.02
N TYR A 34 13.15 -10.35 2.44
CA TYR A 34 12.40 -9.18 2.89
C TYR A 34 11.46 -8.63 1.80
N CYS A 35 11.95 -8.53 0.56
CA CYS A 35 11.13 -8.08 -0.56
C CYS A 35 9.92 -9.00 -0.81
N LYS A 36 10.09 -10.32 -0.69
CA LYS A 36 8.98 -11.28 -0.83
C LYS A 36 7.94 -11.12 0.27
N GLU A 37 8.38 -10.95 1.51
CA GLU A 37 7.46 -10.68 2.63
C GLU A 37 6.72 -9.36 2.44
N TYR A 38 7.42 -8.32 1.98
CA TYR A 38 6.81 -7.02 1.69
C TYR A 38 5.80 -7.08 0.54
N MET A 39 6.07 -7.84 -0.51
CA MET A 39 5.11 -8.09 -1.59
C MET A 39 3.84 -8.78 -1.05
N THR A 40 3.99 -9.78 -0.19
CA THR A 40 2.85 -10.45 0.46
C THR A 40 2.01 -9.47 1.29
N PHE A 41 2.68 -8.58 2.03
CA PHE A 41 2.00 -7.51 2.78
C PHE A 41 1.22 -6.56 1.86
N LEU A 42 1.80 -6.15 0.72
CA LEU A 42 1.14 -5.30 -0.26
C LEU A 42 -0.06 -5.98 -0.91
N ASP A 43 0.04 -7.27 -1.20
CA ASP A 43 -1.06 -8.06 -1.77
C ASP A 43 -2.24 -8.19 -0.80
N ALA A 44 -1.97 -8.30 0.50
CA ALA A 44 -2.99 -8.31 1.54
C ALA A 44 -3.57 -6.91 1.82
N GLY A 45 -2.74 -5.87 1.72
CA GLY A 45 -3.03 -4.50 2.15
C GLY A 45 -3.54 -3.56 1.07
N LYS A 46 -4.49 -3.98 0.22
CA LYS A 46 -4.97 -3.20 -0.94
C LYS A 46 -5.74 -1.91 -0.60
N THR A 47 -6.26 -1.79 0.60
CA THR A 47 -6.93 -0.59 1.11
C THR A 47 -6.39 -0.25 2.50
N GLU A 48 -6.64 0.98 2.99
CA GLU A 48 -6.22 1.36 4.34
C GLU A 48 -6.80 0.44 5.42
N ARG A 49 -8.00 -0.11 5.23
CA ARG A 49 -8.60 -1.07 6.16
C ARG A 49 -7.90 -2.42 6.12
N LEU A 50 -7.64 -2.94 4.95
CA LEU A 50 -6.93 -4.20 4.77
C LEU A 50 -5.48 -4.08 5.27
N CYS A 51 -4.80 -2.96 4.97
CA CYS A 51 -3.47 -2.68 5.45
C CYS A 51 -3.41 -2.59 6.99
N ALA A 52 -4.40 -1.92 7.62
CA ALA A 52 -4.48 -1.87 9.07
C ALA A 52 -4.74 -3.26 9.68
N ALA A 53 -5.62 -4.05 9.09
CA ALA A 53 -5.90 -5.42 9.55
C ALA A 53 -4.67 -6.32 9.45
N GLU A 54 -3.97 -6.30 8.32
CA GLU A 54 -2.75 -7.07 8.11
C GLU A 54 -1.62 -6.61 9.04
N THR A 55 -1.49 -5.30 9.27
CA THR A 55 -0.53 -4.77 10.24
C THR A 55 -0.81 -5.28 11.65
N VAL A 56 -2.07 -5.31 12.07
CA VAL A 56 -2.46 -5.85 13.38
C VAL A 56 -2.16 -7.34 13.46
N ARG A 57 -2.51 -8.11 12.43
CA ARG A 57 -2.22 -9.55 12.37
C ARG A 57 -0.72 -9.85 12.54
N LEU A 58 0.14 -9.15 11.80
CA LEU A 58 1.59 -9.28 11.89
C LEU A 58 2.12 -8.81 13.26
N ALA A 59 1.57 -7.74 13.81
CA ALA A 59 1.95 -7.23 15.12
C ALA A 59 1.64 -8.26 16.23
N GLU A 60 0.45 -8.88 16.19
CA GLU A 60 0.08 -9.93 17.14
C GLU A 60 0.99 -11.16 17.05
N GLN A 61 1.36 -11.57 15.84
CA GLN A 61 2.36 -12.62 15.63
C GLN A 61 3.73 -12.25 16.21
N ALA A 62 4.09 -10.96 16.17
CA ALA A 62 5.32 -10.44 16.78
C ALA A 62 5.21 -10.17 18.29
N GLY A 63 4.09 -10.55 18.92
CA GLY A 63 3.85 -10.44 20.36
C GLY A 63 3.31 -9.10 20.85
N TYR A 64 2.83 -8.23 19.94
CA TYR A 64 2.11 -7.03 20.33
C TYR A 64 0.71 -7.36 20.84
N LYS A 65 0.21 -6.56 21.78
CA LYS A 65 -1.12 -6.70 22.37
C LYS A 65 -1.88 -5.37 22.25
N PRO A 66 -3.22 -5.41 22.18
CA PRO A 66 -4.02 -4.19 22.22
C PRO A 66 -3.71 -3.37 23.49
N LEU A 67 -3.47 -2.08 23.33
CA LEU A 67 -3.29 -1.17 24.45
C LEU A 67 -4.63 -0.94 25.15
N VAL A 68 -4.69 -1.23 26.45
CA VAL A 68 -5.82 -0.91 27.30
C VAL A 68 -5.62 0.47 27.95
N ARG A 69 -6.61 1.35 27.83
CA ARG A 69 -6.52 2.69 28.41
C ARG A 69 -6.30 2.63 29.93
N GLY A 70 -5.29 3.34 30.42
CA GLY A 70 -4.92 3.33 31.84
C GLY A 70 -3.99 2.16 32.23
N GLN A 71 -3.62 1.29 31.32
CA GLN A 71 -2.65 0.23 31.57
C GLN A 71 -1.27 0.84 31.85
N ALA A 72 -0.63 0.40 32.92
CA ALA A 72 0.78 0.72 33.19
C ALA A 72 1.66 -0.10 32.24
N LEU A 73 2.58 0.56 31.56
CA LEU A 73 3.53 -0.05 30.64
C LEU A 73 4.92 -0.10 31.27
N LYS A 74 5.69 -1.13 30.95
CA LYS A 74 7.08 -1.33 31.38
C LYS A 74 7.99 -1.58 30.18
N ALA A 75 9.27 -1.41 30.37
CA ALA A 75 10.27 -1.71 29.34
C ALA A 75 10.11 -3.13 28.79
N GLY A 76 10.14 -3.24 27.47
CA GLY A 76 9.92 -4.48 26.72
C GLY A 76 8.48 -4.76 26.33
N ASP A 77 7.50 -4.03 26.87
CA ASP A 77 6.10 -4.19 26.45
C ASP A 77 5.92 -3.77 24.98
N LYS A 78 5.16 -4.59 24.25
CA LYS A 78 4.76 -4.37 22.86
C LYS A 78 3.25 -4.17 22.81
N VAL A 79 2.80 -2.99 22.44
CA VAL A 79 1.39 -2.65 22.39
C VAL A 79 1.00 -2.01 21.07
N TYR A 80 -0.27 -2.13 20.71
CA TYR A 80 -0.81 -1.44 19.54
C TYR A 80 -2.16 -0.77 19.81
N VAL A 81 -2.47 0.23 19.01
CA VAL A 81 -3.80 0.85 18.91
C VAL A 81 -4.21 0.85 17.45
N CYS A 82 -5.35 0.25 17.15
CA CYS A 82 -5.99 0.34 15.84
C CYS A 82 -7.13 1.36 15.92
N ASN A 83 -7.00 2.48 15.20
CA ASN A 83 -7.97 3.55 15.22
C ASN A 83 -8.97 3.37 14.08
N ARG A 84 -10.23 3.04 14.41
CA ARG A 84 -11.35 2.87 13.47
C ARG A 84 -11.09 1.88 12.33
N GLY A 85 -10.14 0.95 12.48
CA GLY A 85 -9.73 0.02 11.43
C GLY A 85 -9.07 0.69 10.22
N LYS A 86 -8.52 1.90 10.36
CA LYS A 86 -7.93 2.67 9.24
C LYS A 86 -6.56 3.23 9.52
N SER A 87 -6.07 3.16 10.74
CA SER A 87 -4.70 3.50 11.11
C SER A 87 -4.26 2.68 12.30
N VAL A 88 -2.97 2.40 12.39
CA VAL A 88 -2.38 1.60 13.45
C VAL A 88 -1.18 2.33 14.02
N LEU A 89 -1.07 2.32 15.34
CA LEU A 89 0.11 2.74 16.06
C LEU A 89 0.65 1.53 16.80
N LEU A 90 1.92 1.21 16.60
CA LEU A 90 2.65 0.18 17.33
C LEU A 90 3.67 0.86 18.25
N ALA A 91 3.78 0.40 19.48
CA ALA A 91 4.79 0.89 20.40
C ALA A 91 5.52 -0.27 21.06
N HIS A 92 6.85 -0.21 21.01
CA HIS A 92 7.74 -1.07 21.79
C HIS A 92 8.39 -0.18 22.85
N ILE A 93 8.10 -0.47 24.11
CA ILE A 93 8.52 0.36 25.23
C ILE A 93 10.00 0.12 25.52
N GLY A 94 10.79 1.17 25.39
CA GLY A 94 12.22 1.15 25.67
C GLY A 94 12.55 1.10 27.17
N SER A 95 13.82 0.97 27.47
CA SER A 95 14.34 0.99 28.85
C SER A 95 14.52 2.39 29.42
N LYS A 96 14.53 3.42 28.56
CA LYS A 96 14.69 4.82 28.95
C LYS A 96 13.33 5.52 29.06
N PRO A 97 13.21 6.55 29.93
CA PRO A 97 11.97 7.31 30.05
C PRO A 97 11.68 8.08 28.74
N MET A 98 10.39 8.30 28.45
CA MET A 98 9.94 9.05 27.27
C MET A 98 10.50 10.49 27.21
N SER A 99 10.89 11.08 28.35
CA SER A 99 11.55 12.40 28.42
C SER A 99 12.92 12.44 27.73
N GLU A 100 13.56 11.29 27.51
CA GLU A 100 14.80 11.18 26.74
C GLU A 100 14.57 11.01 25.24
N GLY A 101 13.30 10.97 24.81
CA GLY A 101 12.91 10.88 23.41
C GLY A 101 12.34 9.53 23.01
N ALA A 102 11.96 9.44 21.74
CA ALA A 102 11.47 8.23 21.09
C ALA A 102 11.95 8.19 19.64
N GLN A 103 12.13 7.00 19.11
CA GLN A 103 12.29 6.81 17.67
C GLN A 103 10.91 6.55 17.05
N ILE A 104 10.55 7.29 16.00
CA ILE A 104 9.26 7.20 15.35
C ILE A 104 9.51 6.91 13.87
N ALA A 105 8.92 5.81 13.37
CA ALA A 105 8.79 5.54 11.95
C ALA A 105 7.31 5.70 11.57
N ALA A 106 7.03 6.53 10.58
CA ALA A 106 5.67 6.79 10.11
C ALA A 106 5.58 6.62 8.61
N ALA A 107 4.49 6.01 8.15
CA ALA A 107 4.18 5.85 6.74
C ALA A 107 2.66 5.97 6.54
N HIS A 108 2.24 6.45 5.36
CA HIS A 108 0.85 6.33 4.94
C HIS A 108 0.54 4.88 4.56
N ILE A 109 -0.72 4.46 4.70
CA ILE A 109 -1.20 3.11 4.39
C ILE A 109 -2.33 3.11 3.35
N ASP A 110 -2.70 4.27 2.84
CA ASP A 110 -3.63 4.42 1.72
C ASP A 110 -2.89 4.24 0.39
N SER A 111 -3.62 3.77 -0.62
CA SER A 111 -3.12 3.57 -1.98
C SER A 111 -4.06 4.23 -2.99
N PRO A 112 -3.56 4.62 -4.18
CA PRO A 112 -4.42 5.05 -5.27
C PRO A 112 -5.46 3.98 -5.62
N ARG A 113 -6.70 4.40 -5.82
CA ARG A 113 -7.83 3.51 -6.10
C ARG A 113 -8.98 4.23 -6.80
N LEU A 114 -9.99 3.48 -7.19
CA LEU A 114 -11.28 4.01 -7.61
C LEU A 114 -12.29 3.81 -6.48
N ASP A 115 -12.82 4.90 -5.94
CA ASP A 115 -13.90 4.85 -4.95
C ASP A 115 -15.27 4.84 -5.65
N LEU A 116 -16.21 4.08 -5.12
CA LEU A 116 -17.60 4.12 -5.56
C LEU A 116 -18.26 5.43 -5.11
N LYS A 117 -19.05 6.05 -5.99
CA LYS A 117 -19.89 7.21 -5.63
C LYS A 117 -21.07 6.75 -4.75
N PRO A 118 -21.73 7.67 -4.01
CA PRO A 118 -22.83 7.32 -3.10
C PRO A 118 -23.99 6.54 -3.73
N ASN A 119 -24.29 6.76 -5.00
CA ASN A 119 -25.25 6.00 -5.81
C ASN A 119 -24.53 5.44 -7.03
N PRO A 120 -23.74 4.34 -6.85
CA PRO A 120 -22.78 3.95 -7.86
C PRO A 120 -23.39 3.13 -8.99
N LEU A 121 -24.32 2.23 -8.67
CA LEU A 121 -24.84 1.24 -9.60
C LEU A 121 -25.83 1.88 -10.59
N TYR A 122 -25.64 1.62 -11.86
CA TYR A 122 -26.59 1.94 -12.92
C TYR A 122 -26.52 0.90 -14.03
N GLU A 123 -27.54 0.84 -14.83
CA GLU A 123 -27.64 -0.02 -16.00
C GLU A 123 -27.62 0.84 -17.25
N ASP A 124 -26.94 0.36 -18.28
CA ASP A 124 -26.98 0.94 -19.62
C ASP A 124 -26.70 -0.18 -20.64
N ASN A 125 -27.58 -0.31 -21.64
CA ASN A 125 -27.49 -1.35 -22.68
C ASN A 125 -27.34 -2.78 -22.13
N GLU A 126 -28.12 -3.14 -21.12
CA GLU A 126 -28.14 -4.45 -20.45
C GLU A 126 -26.83 -4.77 -19.72
N LEU A 127 -25.99 -3.78 -19.47
CA LEU A 127 -24.74 -3.91 -18.70
C LEU A 127 -24.86 -3.15 -17.38
N ALA A 128 -24.32 -3.76 -16.33
CA ALA A 128 -24.22 -3.13 -15.02
C ALA A 128 -22.92 -2.34 -14.90
N TYR A 129 -23.02 -1.09 -14.50
CA TYR A 129 -21.89 -0.19 -14.33
C TYR A 129 -21.83 0.39 -12.93
N PHE A 130 -20.60 0.72 -12.48
CA PHE A 130 -20.36 1.52 -11.30
C PHE A 130 -19.82 2.90 -11.64
N LYS A 131 -20.47 3.93 -11.10
CA LYS A 131 -19.92 5.30 -11.09
C LYS A 131 -18.82 5.39 -10.05
N THR A 132 -17.63 5.77 -10.48
CA THR A 132 -16.45 5.85 -9.63
C THR A 132 -15.89 7.26 -9.56
N HIS A 133 -15.05 7.48 -8.56
CA HIS A 133 -14.18 8.63 -8.41
C HIS A 133 -12.78 8.12 -8.07
N TYR A 134 -11.75 8.65 -8.72
CA TYR A 134 -10.39 8.26 -8.39
C TYR A 134 -9.92 8.94 -7.10
N TYR A 135 -9.12 8.21 -6.33
CA TYR A 135 -8.43 8.68 -5.15
C TYR A 135 -6.93 8.61 -5.35
N GLY A 136 -6.22 9.68 -4.93
CA GLY A 136 -4.78 9.80 -5.13
C GLY A 136 -4.38 10.17 -6.56
N GLY A 137 -3.10 10.19 -6.84
CA GLY A 137 -2.55 10.49 -8.16
C GLY A 137 -2.53 9.25 -9.04
N ILE A 138 -3.43 9.15 -10.00
CA ILE A 138 -3.47 8.06 -10.98
C ILE A 138 -3.23 8.58 -12.40
N ARG A 139 -2.64 7.73 -13.23
CA ARG A 139 -2.64 7.90 -14.68
C ARG A 139 -3.74 7.02 -15.26
N LYS A 140 -4.88 7.61 -15.62
CA LYS A 140 -6.11 6.89 -15.98
C LYS A 140 -5.90 5.85 -17.07
N TYR A 141 -5.07 6.13 -18.06
CA TYR A 141 -4.78 5.22 -19.17
C TYR A 141 -4.13 3.88 -18.72
N GLN A 142 -3.52 3.85 -17.52
CA GLN A 142 -2.95 2.62 -16.97
C GLN A 142 -3.98 1.69 -16.32
N TRP A 143 -5.22 2.17 -16.12
CA TRP A 143 -6.26 1.46 -15.39
C TRP A 143 -7.26 0.75 -16.30
N VAL A 144 -7.25 1.04 -17.59
CA VAL A 144 -8.11 0.38 -18.57
C VAL A 144 -7.67 -1.06 -18.80
N THR A 145 -8.63 -1.95 -19.00
CA THR A 145 -8.44 -3.40 -19.25
C THR A 145 -7.80 -4.21 -18.13
N ILE A 146 -7.50 -3.60 -16.98
CA ILE A 146 -6.96 -4.30 -15.82
C ILE A 146 -8.10 -4.87 -14.99
N PRO A 147 -8.10 -6.17 -14.64
CA PRO A 147 -9.05 -6.74 -13.69
C PRO A 147 -8.88 -6.09 -12.31
N MET A 148 -9.98 -5.65 -11.72
CA MET A 148 -10.03 -5.00 -10.43
C MET A 148 -10.87 -5.78 -9.44
N GLU A 149 -10.55 -5.62 -8.18
CA GLU A 149 -11.29 -6.15 -7.04
C GLU A 149 -12.09 -5.04 -6.35
N LEU A 150 -13.21 -5.39 -5.74
CA LEU A 150 -14.01 -4.49 -4.91
C LEU A 150 -13.82 -4.85 -3.45
N HIS A 151 -13.27 -3.92 -2.69
CA HIS A 151 -13.08 -4.05 -1.24
C HIS A 151 -13.82 -2.93 -0.51
N GLY A 152 -14.46 -3.24 0.59
CA GLY A 152 -15.11 -2.21 1.39
C GLY A 152 -15.84 -2.74 2.60
N VAL A 153 -16.52 -1.82 3.26
CA VAL A 153 -17.37 -2.09 4.41
C VAL A 153 -18.68 -1.34 4.23
N VAL A 154 -19.78 -2.05 4.38
CA VAL A 154 -21.13 -1.46 4.37
C VAL A 154 -21.64 -1.42 5.81
N ALA A 155 -21.94 -0.23 6.30
CA ALA A 155 -22.62 -0.06 7.59
C ALA A 155 -24.13 -0.16 7.37
N LEU A 156 -24.78 -1.08 8.06
CA LEU A 156 -26.22 -1.28 8.00
C LEU A 156 -26.96 -0.36 8.99
N THR A 157 -28.26 -0.19 8.79
CA THR A 157 -29.10 0.69 9.62
C THR A 157 -29.23 0.23 11.07
N ASP A 158 -28.99 -1.05 11.34
CA ASP A 158 -28.95 -1.63 12.69
C ASP A 158 -27.60 -1.44 13.41
N GLY A 159 -26.62 -0.78 12.76
CA GLY A 159 -25.28 -0.52 13.28
C GLY A 159 -24.29 -1.66 13.03
N THR A 160 -24.71 -2.75 12.42
CA THR A 160 -23.79 -3.81 12.00
C THR A 160 -22.99 -3.43 10.75
N THR A 161 -21.90 -4.11 10.50
CA THR A 161 -21.06 -3.90 9.32
C THR A 161 -20.88 -5.19 8.54
N VAL A 162 -20.94 -5.07 7.21
CA VAL A 162 -20.68 -6.17 6.28
C VAL A 162 -19.39 -5.83 5.51
N THR A 163 -18.44 -6.74 5.55
CA THR A 163 -17.22 -6.63 4.72
C THR A 163 -17.52 -7.15 3.33
N VAL A 164 -17.10 -6.39 2.33
CA VAL A 164 -17.23 -6.73 0.92
C VAL A 164 -15.84 -6.96 0.35
N ASN A 165 -15.61 -8.17 -0.16
CA ASN A 165 -14.42 -8.55 -0.92
C ASN A 165 -14.90 -9.34 -2.13
N ILE A 166 -14.78 -8.78 -3.32
CA ILE A 166 -15.26 -9.36 -4.58
C ILE A 166 -14.19 -9.18 -5.64
N GLY A 167 -13.87 -10.22 -6.36
CA GLY A 167 -12.94 -10.20 -7.47
C GLY A 167 -11.57 -10.80 -7.16
N GLY A 168 -11.28 -11.13 -5.89
CA GLY A 168 -10.01 -11.74 -5.46
C GLY A 168 -9.96 -13.26 -5.65
N ASP A 169 -11.08 -13.93 -5.41
CA ASP A 169 -11.15 -15.38 -5.42
C ASP A 169 -11.38 -15.94 -6.83
N GLU A 170 -11.07 -17.23 -7.00
CA GLU A 170 -11.36 -17.96 -8.24
C GLU A 170 -12.89 -18.10 -8.39
N GLY A 171 -13.39 -17.71 -9.57
CA GLY A 171 -14.82 -17.71 -9.86
C GLY A 171 -15.55 -16.42 -9.51
N ASP A 172 -14.91 -15.48 -8.82
CA ASP A 172 -15.48 -14.16 -8.57
C ASP A 172 -15.67 -13.37 -9.88
N PRO A 173 -16.73 -12.55 -9.96
CA PRO A 173 -16.87 -11.61 -11.06
C PRO A 173 -15.72 -10.59 -11.03
N LYS A 174 -15.15 -10.31 -12.18
CA LYS A 174 -14.08 -9.30 -12.32
C LYS A 174 -14.67 -7.97 -12.78
N LEU A 175 -14.21 -6.88 -12.18
CA LEU A 175 -14.54 -5.53 -12.57
C LEU A 175 -13.46 -5.00 -13.49
N VAL A 176 -13.84 -4.28 -14.53
CA VAL A 176 -12.89 -3.74 -15.52
C VAL A 176 -13.39 -2.41 -16.07
N ILE A 177 -12.45 -1.51 -16.36
CA ILE A 177 -12.71 -0.37 -17.22
C ILE A 177 -12.43 -0.82 -18.66
N THR A 178 -13.45 -0.79 -19.50
CA THR A 178 -13.30 -1.16 -20.92
C THR A 178 -12.53 -0.08 -21.67
N ASP A 179 -11.81 -0.46 -22.70
CA ASP A 179 -11.16 0.46 -23.64
C ASP A 179 -11.84 0.40 -25.00
N LEU A 180 -11.64 1.44 -25.81
CA LEU A 180 -12.17 1.52 -27.15
C LEU A 180 -11.28 0.74 -28.12
N LEU A 181 -11.92 0.03 -29.07
CA LEU A 181 -11.22 -0.51 -30.22
C LEU A 181 -10.56 0.61 -31.04
N PRO A 182 -9.42 0.34 -31.72
CA PRO A 182 -8.71 1.35 -32.51
C PRO A 182 -9.59 2.13 -33.49
N HIS A 183 -10.57 1.45 -34.07
CA HIS A 183 -11.49 2.09 -35.03
C HIS A 183 -12.41 3.13 -34.38
N LEU A 184 -12.74 2.95 -33.10
CA LEU A 184 -13.59 3.86 -32.33
C LEU A 184 -12.77 4.86 -31.52
N GLY A 185 -11.53 4.55 -31.21
CA GLY A 185 -10.61 5.32 -30.36
C GLY A 185 -9.70 6.31 -31.10
N GLN A 186 -9.96 6.63 -32.38
CA GLN A 186 -9.07 7.47 -33.19
C GLN A 186 -8.82 8.86 -32.59
N GLU A 187 -9.84 9.50 -32.04
CA GLU A 187 -9.69 10.80 -31.38
C GLU A 187 -9.00 10.69 -30.02
N GLN A 188 -9.22 9.58 -29.31
CA GLN A 188 -8.56 9.29 -28.03
C GLN A 188 -7.07 9.09 -28.23
N SER A 189 -6.66 8.35 -29.26
CA SER A 189 -5.25 8.05 -29.57
C SER A 189 -4.42 9.29 -29.93
N LYS A 190 -5.05 10.39 -30.32
CA LYS A 190 -4.39 11.68 -30.60
C LYS A 190 -4.17 12.54 -29.35
N LYS A 191 -4.79 12.20 -28.24
CA LYS A 191 -4.71 12.99 -27.01
C LYS A 191 -3.40 12.67 -26.26
N PRO A 192 -2.77 13.66 -25.59
CA PRO A 192 -1.72 13.37 -24.64
C PRO A 192 -2.20 12.43 -23.53
N ALA A 193 -1.33 11.54 -23.06
CA ALA A 193 -1.65 10.60 -21.98
C ALA A 193 -2.16 11.26 -20.68
N SER A 194 -1.89 12.56 -20.49
CA SER A 194 -2.40 13.35 -19.37
C SER A 194 -3.89 13.72 -19.50
N LEU A 195 -4.46 13.57 -20.69
CA LEU A 195 -5.88 13.90 -20.99
C LEU A 195 -6.75 12.67 -21.26
N LEU A 196 -6.16 11.48 -21.12
CA LEU A 196 -6.86 10.19 -21.24
C LEU A 196 -7.52 9.80 -19.92
#